data_fc099a27f713f9caae15e7172f3931d1
#
_entry.id   fc099a27f713f9caae15e7172f3931d1
#
_cell.length_a   1.000
_cell.length_b   1.000
_cell.length_c   1.000
_cell.angle_alpha   90.00
_cell.angle_beta   90.00
_cell.angle_gamma   90.00
#
_symmetry.space_group_name_H-M   'P 1'
#
loop_
_entity.id
_entity.type
_entity.pdbx_description
1 polymer ?
#
loop_
_entity_poly.entity_id
_entity_poly.type
_entity_poly.pdbx_seq_one_letter_code
_entity_poly.pdbx_strand_id
1 'polypeptide(L)'
;FILTLRLRAPNLDITEVSVKNSQAAVGETIPIKIVLENNGNTHATDIEIILCEYPNQDAETENEIKKNGCDEDRIVMRQVIGALLAPDASEESKSIELYLLYPVSAGSHGVYVVVDPLNEIVETSERDNVQAVSSNLGSENPFLDVAGEVVGKTALPFAVIVLTFALLGVVYLVGKGRRDDVNKRLAEQSSLISVLGNED
;
A
#
# COMPACT_ATOMS: atom_id res chain seq x y z
N PHE A 1 -33.28 40.44 -17.41
CA PHE A 1 -32.18 40.52 -16.41
C PHE A 1 -32.04 39.15 -15.81
N ILE A 2 -30.89 38.48 -16.06
CA ILE A 2 -30.52 37.22 -15.39
C ILE A 2 -29.63 37.65 -14.22
N LEU A 3 -30.10 37.50 -12.98
CA LEU A 3 -29.32 37.70 -11.78
C LEU A 3 -28.52 36.43 -11.53
N THR A 4 -27.23 36.44 -11.83
CA THR A 4 -26.34 35.33 -11.47
C THR A 4 -25.82 35.59 -10.06
N LEU A 5 -26.37 34.89 -9.08
CA LEU A 5 -25.82 34.79 -7.73
C LEU A 5 -24.59 33.87 -7.77
N ARG A 6 -23.41 34.41 -7.51
CA ARG A 6 -22.22 33.61 -7.21
C ARG A 6 -22.12 33.47 -5.69
N LEU A 7 -22.13 32.24 -5.24
CA LEU A 7 -21.81 31.92 -3.85
C LEU A 7 -20.36 32.36 -3.60
N ARG A 8 -20.15 33.12 -2.55
CA ARG A 8 -18.81 33.49 -2.07
C ARG A 8 -18.50 32.56 -0.91
N ALA A 9 -17.66 31.59 -1.14
CA ALA A 9 -17.23 30.64 -0.14
C ALA A 9 -15.80 30.18 -0.42
N PRO A 10 -15.07 29.68 0.56
CA PRO A 10 -13.83 28.95 0.36
C PRO A 10 -14.11 27.64 -0.38
N ASN A 11 -13.06 26.97 -0.82
CA ASN A 11 -13.07 25.60 -1.29
C ASN A 11 -11.73 24.97 -0.89
N LEU A 12 -11.78 24.19 0.15
CA LEU A 12 -10.62 23.49 0.68
C LEU A 12 -10.44 22.19 -0.07
N ASP A 13 -9.26 22.00 -0.65
CA ASP A 13 -8.94 20.82 -1.47
C ASP A 13 -7.64 20.20 -0.97
N ILE A 14 -7.68 18.90 -0.67
CA ILE A 14 -6.49 18.13 -0.33
C ILE A 14 -5.83 17.70 -1.63
N THR A 15 -4.80 18.42 -2.06
CA THR A 15 -4.13 18.19 -3.34
C THR A 15 -3.03 17.12 -3.27
N GLU A 16 -2.45 16.89 -2.09
CA GLU A 16 -1.45 15.85 -1.87
C GLU A 16 -1.55 15.29 -0.46
N VAL A 17 -1.53 13.95 -0.36
CA VAL A 17 -1.25 13.24 0.88
C VAL A 17 -0.14 12.24 0.61
N SER A 18 0.95 12.32 1.37
CA SER A 18 2.09 11.43 1.17
C SER A 18 2.78 11.07 2.49
N VAL A 19 3.39 9.88 2.50
CA VAL A 19 4.14 9.35 3.63
C VAL A 19 5.57 9.10 3.19
N LYS A 20 6.53 9.65 3.91
CA LYS A 20 7.95 9.50 3.58
C LYS A 20 8.48 8.09 3.83
N ASN A 21 7.92 7.37 4.79
CA ASN A 21 8.31 6.01 5.14
C ASN A 21 7.07 5.11 5.22
N SER A 22 6.79 4.37 4.16
CA SER A 22 5.65 3.44 4.10
C SER A 22 5.88 2.11 4.84
N GLN A 23 7.10 1.85 5.32
CA GLN A 23 7.49 0.62 6.01
C GLN A 23 7.76 0.87 7.51
N ALA A 24 7.04 1.79 8.10
CA ALA A 24 7.20 2.11 9.52
C ALA A 24 6.74 0.93 10.40
N ALA A 25 7.52 0.66 11.43
CA ALA A 25 7.18 -0.38 12.40
C ALA A 25 6.03 0.06 13.32
N VAL A 26 5.29 -0.92 13.82
CA VAL A 26 4.25 -0.68 14.83
C VAL A 26 4.84 0.05 16.03
N GLY A 27 4.17 1.11 16.47
CA GLY A 27 4.61 1.98 17.57
C GLY A 27 5.54 3.12 17.16
N GLU A 28 6.00 3.17 15.92
CA GLU A 28 6.69 4.34 15.40
C GLU A 28 5.70 5.48 15.13
N THR A 29 6.19 6.72 15.23
CA THR A 29 5.43 7.89 14.83
C THR A 29 5.99 8.43 13.52
N ILE A 30 5.17 8.50 12.50
CA ILE A 30 5.58 8.96 11.17
C ILE A 30 4.87 10.26 10.78
N PRO A 31 5.56 11.15 10.06
CA PRO A 31 4.93 12.34 9.50
C PRO A 31 4.15 11.98 8.22
N ILE A 32 2.88 12.34 8.20
CA ILE A 32 2.05 12.36 7.00
C ILE A 32 2.06 13.80 6.48
N LYS A 33 2.62 14.00 5.28
CA LYS A 33 2.60 15.27 4.59
C LYS A 33 1.22 15.47 3.95
N ILE A 34 0.69 16.66 4.12
CA ILE A 34 -0.57 17.09 3.51
C ILE A 34 -0.32 18.43 2.83
N VAL A 35 -0.82 18.59 1.61
CA VAL A 35 -0.91 19.87 0.93
C VAL A 35 -2.38 20.20 0.80
N LEU A 36 -2.78 21.29 1.46
CA LEU A 36 -4.13 21.82 1.44
C LEU A 36 -4.16 23.12 0.65
N GLU A 37 -5.08 23.25 -0.27
CA GLU A 37 -5.29 24.44 -1.08
C GLU A 37 -6.68 25.05 -0.81
N ASN A 38 -6.77 26.36 -0.94
CA ASN A 38 -8.04 27.06 -0.98
C ASN A 38 -8.26 27.56 -2.42
N ASN A 39 -9.09 26.84 -3.15
CA ASN A 39 -9.47 27.16 -4.54
C ASN A 39 -10.74 28.04 -4.62
N GLY A 40 -11.30 28.42 -3.47
CA GLY A 40 -12.47 29.28 -3.38
C GLY A 40 -12.17 30.75 -3.59
N ASN A 41 -13.15 31.59 -3.31
CA ASN A 41 -13.04 33.04 -3.50
C ASN A 41 -13.14 33.84 -2.19
N THR A 42 -13.13 33.14 -1.05
CA THR A 42 -13.03 33.73 0.30
C THR A 42 -12.02 32.96 1.14
N HIS A 43 -11.46 33.63 2.15
CA HIS A 43 -10.56 32.97 3.10
C HIS A 43 -11.33 31.95 3.94
N ALA A 44 -10.66 30.88 4.32
CA ALA A 44 -11.10 29.94 5.34
C ALA A 44 -10.34 30.20 6.65
N THR A 45 -11.00 30.08 7.80
CA THR A 45 -10.37 30.26 9.12
C THR A 45 -10.75 29.10 10.04
N ASP A 46 -9.90 28.88 11.04
CA ASP A 46 -10.13 27.86 12.06
C ASP A 46 -10.37 26.46 11.49
N ILE A 47 -9.57 26.12 10.47
CA ILE A 47 -9.71 24.88 9.71
C ILE A 47 -9.24 23.71 10.55
N GLU A 48 -10.15 22.83 10.94
CA GLU A 48 -9.81 21.59 11.61
C GLU A 48 -9.38 20.52 10.59
N ILE A 49 -8.30 19.79 10.91
CA ILE A 49 -7.81 18.67 10.12
C ILE A 49 -7.65 17.49 11.07
N ILE A 50 -8.19 16.35 10.71
CA ILE A 50 -8.09 15.12 11.51
C ILE A 50 -7.49 13.97 10.69
N LEU A 51 -6.89 13.03 11.42
CA LEU A 51 -6.57 11.70 10.91
C LEU A 51 -7.53 10.69 11.53
N CYS A 52 -8.14 9.88 10.68
CA CYS A 52 -9.02 8.79 11.08
C CYS A 52 -8.41 7.45 10.68
N GLU A 53 -8.58 6.44 11.54
CA GLU A 53 -8.10 5.09 11.30
C GLU A 53 -9.27 4.10 11.25
N TYR A 54 -9.36 3.34 10.15
CA TYR A 54 -10.38 2.32 9.93
C TYR A 54 -9.71 0.96 9.65
N PRO A 55 -10.40 -0.17 9.92
CA PRO A 55 -9.83 -1.49 9.70
C PRO A 55 -9.43 -1.76 8.24
N ASN A 56 -10.08 -1.10 7.29
CA ASN A 56 -9.85 -1.29 5.86
C ASN A 56 -9.68 0.05 5.16
N GLN A 57 -8.91 0.02 4.08
CA GLN A 57 -8.80 1.15 3.15
C GLN A 57 -9.57 0.78 1.88
N ASP A 58 -10.81 1.20 1.78
CA ASP A 58 -11.69 0.94 0.65
C ASP A 58 -12.55 2.16 0.30
N ALA A 59 -13.12 2.12 -0.91
CA ALA A 59 -13.95 3.22 -1.42
C ALA A 59 -15.28 3.37 -0.67
N GLU A 60 -15.78 2.33 -0.02
CA GLU A 60 -17.01 2.39 0.78
C GLU A 60 -16.79 3.20 2.03
N THR A 61 -15.73 2.89 2.78
CA THR A 61 -15.28 3.64 3.97
C THR A 61 -15.02 5.10 3.63
N GLU A 62 -14.30 5.39 2.53
CA GLU A 62 -14.03 6.76 2.11
C GLU A 62 -15.32 7.54 1.80
N ASN A 63 -16.28 6.91 1.11
CA ASN A 63 -17.57 7.54 0.81
C ASN A 63 -18.42 7.74 2.07
N GLU A 64 -18.32 6.86 3.05
CA GLU A 64 -19.01 7.01 4.33
C GLU A 64 -18.43 8.19 5.12
N ILE A 65 -17.10 8.31 5.18
CA ILE A 65 -16.42 9.45 5.81
C ILE A 65 -16.80 10.76 5.12
N LYS A 66 -16.83 10.81 3.79
CA LYS A 66 -17.28 11.99 3.02
C LYS A 66 -18.71 12.40 3.32
N LYS A 67 -19.55 11.47 3.70
CA LYS A 67 -20.97 11.74 3.98
C LYS A 67 -21.27 12.08 5.43
N ASN A 68 -20.61 11.41 6.35
CA ASN A 68 -20.99 11.39 7.77
C ASN A 68 -19.87 11.94 8.69
N GLY A 69 -18.68 12.23 8.14
CA GLY A 69 -17.48 12.49 8.92
C GLY A 69 -16.87 11.22 9.49
N CYS A 70 -15.83 11.38 10.30
CA CYS A 70 -15.22 10.27 11.04
C CYS A 70 -15.94 9.98 12.35
N ASP A 71 -16.02 8.71 12.71
CA ASP A 71 -16.41 8.33 14.06
C ASP A 71 -15.40 8.86 15.09
N GLU A 72 -15.87 9.41 16.19
CA GLU A 72 -15.02 10.06 17.20
C GLU A 72 -13.97 9.11 17.79
N ASP A 73 -14.30 7.83 17.95
CA ASP A 73 -13.42 6.78 18.45
C ASP A 73 -12.37 6.32 17.42
N ARG A 74 -12.50 6.76 16.17
CA ARG A 74 -11.57 6.49 15.07
C ARG A 74 -10.57 7.62 14.84
N ILE A 75 -10.75 8.75 15.49
CA ILE A 75 -9.86 9.90 15.34
C ILE A 75 -8.58 9.66 16.16
N VAL A 76 -7.47 9.59 15.46
CA VAL A 76 -6.15 9.37 16.07
C VAL A 76 -5.35 10.66 16.25
N MET A 77 -5.72 11.71 15.52
CA MET A 77 -5.07 13.01 15.62
C MET A 77 -5.99 14.15 15.17
N ARG A 78 -5.84 15.32 15.81
CA ARG A 78 -6.49 16.58 15.43
C ARG A 78 -5.48 17.72 15.38
N GLN A 79 -5.63 18.59 14.40
CA GLN A 79 -4.88 19.84 14.29
C GLN A 79 -5.79 20.94 13.75
N VAL A 80 -5.65 22.16 14.26
CA VAL A 80 -6.35 23.31 13.73
C VAL A 80 -5.33 24.27 13.13
N ILE A 81 -5.59 24.75 11.92
CA ILE A 81 -4.84 25.83 11.28
C ILE A 81 -5.66 27.11 11.27
N GLY A 82 -5.00 28.24 11.58
CA GLY A 82 -5.70 29.50 11.83
C GLY A 82 -6.39 30.10 10.61
N ALA A 83 -5.74 30.06 9.44
CA ALA A 83 -6.32 30.60 8.22
C ALA A 83 -5.62 30.07 6.95
N LEU A 84 -6.40 29.93 5.88
CA LEU A 84 -5.92 29.69 4.52
C LEU A 84 -6.57 30.74 3.58
N LEU A 85 -5.72 31.56 2.98
CA LEU A 85 -6.18 32.69 2.17
C LEU A 85 -6.79 32.20 0.84
N ALA A 86 -7.78 32.93 0.35
CA ALA A 86 -8.26 32.77 -1.02
C ALA A 86 -7.19 33.24 -2.01
N PRO A 87 -7.16 32.68 -3.23
CA PRO A 87 -6.36 33.22 -4.31
C PRO A 87 -6.82 34.66 -4.64
N ASP A 88 -5.87 35.57 -4.76
CA ASP A 88 -6.16 36.90 -5.29
C ASP A 88 -6.33 36.84 -6.81
N ALA A 89 -7.00 37.86 -7.39
CA ALA A 89 -7.30 37.87 -8.83
C ALA A 89 -6.06 37.79 -9.76
N SER A 90 -4.85 37.88 -9.23
CA SER A 90 -3.57 37.85 -9.93
C SER A 90 -2.64 36.71 -9.48
N GLU A 91 -3.04 35.88 -8.52
CA GLU A 91 -2.20 34.83 -7.94
C GLU A 91 -2.84 33.45 -8.08
N GLU A 92 -1.97 32.45 -8.11
CA GLU A 92 -2.34 31.03 -8.01
C GLU A 92 -3.01 30.73 -6.65
N SER A 93 -3.71 29.60 -6.58
CA SER A 93 -4.32 29.11 -5.34
C SER A 93 -3.34 29.17 -4.17
N LYS A 94 -3.83 29.62 -3.01
CA LYS A 94 -3.00 29.62 -1.80
C LYS A 94 -3.00 28.21 -1.24
N SER A 95 -1.82 27.67 -1.07
CA SER A 95 -1.60 26.35 -0.49
C SER A 95 -0.79 26.42 0.80
N ILE A 96 -0.98 25.45 1.67
CA ILE A 96 -0.17 25.21 2.85
C ILE A 96 0.28 23.76 2.88
N GLU A 97 1.56 23.58 3.18
CA GLU A 97 2.12 22.25 3.47
C GLU A 97 2.18 22.06 4.98
N LEU A 98 1.65 20.95 5.46
CA LEU A 98 1.65 20.60 6.88
C LEU A 98 1.97 19.13 7.08
N TYR A 99 2.36 18.78 8.31
CA TYR A 99 2.73 17.43 8.69
C TYR A 99 1.93 17.03 9.92
N LEU A 100 1.13 15.95 9.78
CA LEU A 100 0.46 15.31 10.90
C LEU A 100 1.27 14.12 11.37
N LEU A 101 1.42 13.97 12.67
CA LEU A 101 2.18 12.87 13.27
C LEU A 101 1.24 11.69 13.54
N TYR A 102 1.42 10.60 12.80
CA TYR A 102 0.61 9.40 12.93
C TYR A 102 1.36 8.32 13.73
N PRO A 103 0.82 7.86 14.87
CA PRO A 103 1.34 6.70 15.59
C PRO A 103 0.90 5.43 14.87
N VAL A 104 1.85 4.67 14.32
CA VAL A 104 1.56 3.47 13.53
C VAL A 104 0.98 2.37 14.42
N SER A 105 -0.26 1.99 14.16
CA SER A 105 -0.97 0.90 14.85
C SER A 105 -0.64 -0.46 14.26
N ALA A 106 -0.90 -1.54 15.04
CA ALA A 106 -0.71 -2.90 14.57
C ALA A 106 -1.82 -3.33 13.60
N GLY A 107 -1.46 -3.99 12.51
CA GLY A 107 -2.39 -4.52 11.52
C GLY A 107 -2.44 -3.68 10.24
N SER A 108 -3.27 -4.12 9.30
CA SER A 108 -3.55 -3.37 8.07
C SER A 108 -4.70 -2.39 8.34
N HIS A 109 -4.45 -1.12 8.17
CA HIS A 109 -5.42 -0.06 8.46
C HIS A 109 -5.56 0.88 7.28
N GLY A 110 -6.78 1.39 7.07
CA GLY A 110 -7.04 2.56 6.24
C GLY A 110 -6.88 3.83 7.07
N VAL A 111 -5.95 4.69 6.69
CA VAL A 111 -5.79 6.01 7.30
C VAL A 111 -6.32 7.06 6.34
N TYR A 112 -7.14 7.97 6.85
CA TYR A 112 -7.76 9.02 6.07
C TYR A 112 -7.46 10.38 6.67
N VAL A 113 -7.16 11.35 5.82
CA VAL A 113 -7.11 12.76 6.16
C VAL A 113 -8.49 13.35 5.90
N VAL A 114 -9.03 14.08 6.86
CA VAL A 114 -10.30 14.79 6.72
C VAL A 114 -10.09 16.24 7.13
N VAL A 115 -10.49 17.15 6.26
CA VAL A 115 -10.50 18.58 6.49
C VAL A 115 -11.93 19.00 6.80
N ASP A 116 -12.11 19.93 7.73
CA ASP A 116 -13.42 20.38 8.20
C ASP A 116 -14.42 19.24 8.49
N PRO A 117 -14.09 18.32 9.42
CA PRO A 117 -14.85 17.09 9.65
C PRO A 117 -16.29 17.32 10.10
N LEU A 118 -16.61 18.52 10.60
CA LEU A 118 -17.94 18.88 11.09
C LEU A 118 -18.73 19.74 10.08
N ASN A 119 -18.15 20.04 8.90
CA ASN A 119 -18.71 20.96 7.90
C ASN A 119 -19.12 22.30 8.51
N GLU A 120 -18.28 22.87 9.37
CA GLU A 120 -18.48 24.19 9.97
C GLU A 120 -18.15 25.32 8.99
N ILE A 121 -17.29 25.05 8.02
CA ILE A 121 -16.90 25.94 6.93
C ILE A 121 -17.80 25.63 5.73
N VAL A 122 -18.69 26.55 5.40
CA VAL A 122 -19.54 26.39 4.21
C VAL A 122 -18.70 26.59 2.96
N GLU A 123 -18.53 25.54 2.18
CA GLU A 123 -17.68 25.51 1.00
C GLU A 123 -18.45 25.46 -0.33
N THR A 124 -17.75 25.68 -1.44
CA THR A 124 -18.33 25.50 -2.77
C THR A 124 -18.38 24.04 -3.18
N SER A 125 -17.53 23.19 -2.60
CA SER A 125 -17.51 21.73 -2.74
C SER A 125 -17.10 21.10 -1.40
N GLU A 126 -17.81 20.08 -0.97
CA GLU A 126 -17.52 19.29 0.24
C GLU A 126 -16.97 17.89 -0.13
N ARG A 127 -16.60 17.67 -1.40
CA ARG A 127 -16.22 16.33 -1.89
C ARG A 127 -14.74 16.05 -1.85
N ASP A 128 -13.94 17.08 -1.74
CA ASP A 128 -12.47 17.13 -1.81
C ASP A 128 -11.84 17.24 -0.41
N ASN A 129 -12.66 17.21 0.64
CA ASN A 129 -12.24 17.32 2.06
C ASN A 129 -11.74 15.99 2.66
N VAL A 130 -11.78 14.87 1.93
CA VAL A 130 -11.36 13.56 2.42
C VAL A 130 -10.44 12.89 1.43
N GLN A 131 -9.28 12.46 1.91
CA GLN A 131 -8.32 11.68 1.12
C GLN A 131 -7.69 10.54 1.91
N ALA A 132 -7.62 9.37 1.30
CA ALA A 132 -6.93 8.22 1.86
C ALA A 132 -5.41 8.40 1.81
N VAL A 133 -4.72 7.98 2.87
CA VAL A 133 -3.26 7.91 2.92
C VAL A 133 -2.82 6.64 2.20
N SER A 134 -2.27 6.77 0.99
CA SER A 134 -1.80 5.63 0.19
C SER A 134 -0.55 5.01 0.79
N SER A 135 -0.70 4.08 1.76
CA SER A 135 0.42 3.31 2.31
C SER A 135 -0.10 2.09 3.08
N ASN A 136 0.66 1.01 3.02
CA ASN A 136 0.44 -0.19 3.85
C ASN A 136 1.10 0.02 5.23
N LEU A 137 0.60 1.00 5.99
CA LEU A 137 1.14 1.32 7.32
C LEU A 137 0.81 0.18 8.29
N GLY A 138 1.80 -0.23 9.09
CA GLY A 138 1.61 -1.22 10.15
C GLY A 138 1.42 -2.67 9.70
N SER A 139 1.67 -2.99 8.43
CA SER A 139 1.67 -4.39 7.97
C SER A 139 2.75 -5.18 8.71
N GLU A 140 2.35 -6.16 9.51
CA GLU A 140 3.26 -7.01 10.29
C GLU A 140 4.15 -7.92 9.43
N ASN A 141 3.92 -7.96 8.10
CA ASN A 141 4.64 -8.81 7.17
C ASN A 141 5.28 -8.02 6.02
N PRO A 142 6.40 -7.31 6.25
CA PRO A 142 7.17 -6.71 5.15
C PRO A 142 7.68 -7.77 4.14
N PHE A 143 7.72 -9.04 4.53
CA PHE A 143 8.07 -10.17 3.65
C PHE A 143 6.97 -10.54 2.65
N LEU A 144 5.68 -10.35 2.99
CA LEU A 144 4.58 -10.69 2.07
C LEU A 144 4.35 -9.61 1.01
N ASP A 145 4.60 -8.35 1.33
CA ASP A 145 4.51 -7.25 0.37
C ASP A 145 5.63 -7.33 -0.68
N VAL A 146 6.86 -7.62 -0.24
CA VAL A 146 7.97 -7.90 -1.17
C VAL A 146 7.70 -9.17 -1.98
N ALA A 147 7.07 -10.20 -1.40
CA ALA A 147 6.71 -11.42 -2.12
C ALA A 147 5.59 -11.17 -3.15
N GLY A 148 4.62 -10.30 -2.85
CA GLY A 148 3.55 -9.92 -3.79
C GLY A 148 4.08 -9.18 -5.01
N GLU A 149 4.98 -8.23 -4.82
CA GLU A 149 5.58 -7.46 -5.90
C GLU A 149 6.62 -8.28 -6.69
N VAL A 150 7.41 -9.12 -6.00
CA VAL A 150 8.38 -10.03 -6.62
C VAL A 150 7.67 -11.18 -7.35
N VAL A 151 6.57 -11.72 -6.81
CA VAL A 151 5.79 -12.78 -7.47
C VAL A 151 5.10 -12.25 -8.73
N GLY A 152 4.63 -10.99 -8.74
CA GLY A 152 4.03 -10.39 -9.95
C GLY A 152 5.02 -10.19 -11.11
N LYS A 153 6.31 -9.88 -10.81
CA LYS A 153 7.33 -9.60 -11.85
C LYS A 153 8.33 -10.72 -12.08
N THR A 154 8.50 -11.66 -11.14
CA THR A 154 9.53 -12.72 -11.19
C THR A 154 9.00 -14.13 -11.00
N ALA A 155 7.67 -14.34 -10.92
CA ALA A 155 7.08 -15.67 -10.78
C ALA A 155 7.50 -16.64 -11.92
N LEU A 156 7.66 -16.12 -13.14
CA LEU A 156 8.13 -16.89 -14.28
C LEU A 156 9.55 -17.47 -14.11
N PRO A 157 10.59 -16.70 -13.72
CA PRO A 157 11.94 -17.26 -13.57
C PRO A 157 12.04 -18.24 -12.40
N PHE A 158 11.34 -18.04 -11.28
CA PHE A 158 11.37 -18.97 -10.15
C PHE A 158 10.68 -20.30 -10.48
N ALA A 159 9.52 -20.28 -11.13
CA ALA A 159 8.84 -21.49 -11.59
C ALA A 159 9.70 -22.28 -12.58
N VAL A 160 10.39 -21.59 -13.50
CA VAL A 160 11.32 -22.22 -14.45
C VAL A 160 12.52 -22.83 -13.74
N ILE A 161 13.09 -22.16 -12.73
CA ILE A 161 14.22 -22.69 -11.94
C ILE A 161 13.81 -23.95 -11.18
N VAL A 162 12.68 -23.96 -10.50
CA VAL A 162 12.18 -25.13 -9.76
C VAL A 162 11.89 -26.29 -10.72
N LEU A 163 11.27 -26.04 -11.88
CA LEU A 163 11.00 -27.03 -12.90
C LEU A 163 12.30 -27.61 -13.50
N THR A 164 13.32 -26.79 -13.74
CA THR A 164 14.63 -27.27 -14.24
C THR A 164 15.33 -28.13 -13.21
N PHE A 165 15.33 -27.81 -11.93
CA PHE A 165 15.90 -28.66 -10.89
C PHE A 165 15.12 -29.97 -10.72
N ALA A 166 13.80 -29.96 -10.82
CA ALA A 166 12.98 -31.16 -10.77
C ALA A 166 13.28 -32.09 -11.98
N LEU A 167 13.39 -31.55 -13.20
CA LEU A 167 13.75 -32.28 -14.39
C LEU A 167 15.17 -32.87 -14.31
N LEU A 168 16.14 -32.10 -13.84
CA LEU A 168 17.51 -32.58 -13.64
C LEU A 168 17.55 -33.68 -12.58
N GLY A 169 16.76 -33.58 -11.51
CA GLY A 169 16.60 -34.63 -10.50
C GLY A 169 16.06 -35.95 -11.09
N VAL A 170 15.01 -35.86 -11.92
CA VAL A 170 14.44 -37.05 -12.61
C VAL A 170 15.45 -37.68 -13.56
N VAL A 171 16.15 -36.88 -14.37
CA VAL A 171 17.20 -37.37 -15.29
C VAL A 171 18.32 -38.04 -14.51
N TYR A 172 18.74 -37.48 -13.38
CA TYR A 172 19.76 -38.08 -12.53
C TYR A 172 19.32 -39.43 -11.95
N LEU A 173 18.07 -39.51 -11.44
CA LEU A 173 17.54 -40.78 -10.87
C LEU A 173 17.40 -41.86 -11.92
N VAL A 174 16.90 -41.53 -13.12
CA VAL A 174 16.79 -42.47 -14.24
C VAL A 174 18.18 -42.92 -14.72
N GLY A 175 19.15 -42.01 -14.80
CA GLY A 175 20.53 -42.31 -15.16
C GLY A 175 21.22 -43.22 -14.13
N LYS A 176 20.97 -42.99 -12.83
CA LYS A 176 21.48 -43.87 -11.77
C LYS A 176 20.90 -45.26 -11.84
N GLY A 177 19.58 -45.40 -11.98
CA GLY A 177 18.92 -46.69 -12.10
C GLY A 177 19.45 -47.51 -13.28
N ARG A 178 19.67 -46.88 -14.44
CA ARG A 178 20.29 -47.58 -15.60
C ARG A 178 21.72 -48.03 -15.34
N ARG A 179 22.54 -47.28 -14.65
CA ARG A 179 23.92 -47.67 -14.29
C ARG A 179 23.91 -48.87 -13.33
N ASP A 180 23.02 -48.88 -12.37
CA ASP A 180 22.91 -49.96 -11.41
C ASP A 180 22.49 -51.27 -12.10
N ASP A 181 21.55 -51.21 -13.06
CA ASP A 181 21.14 -52.38 -13.86
C ASP A 181 22.28 -52.91 -14.76
N VAL A 182 23.06 -52.01 -15.38
CA VAL A 182 24.22 -52.42 -16.20
C VAL A 182 25.30 -53.08 -15.33
N ASN A 183 25.59 -52.51 -14.17
CA ASN A 183 26.58 -53.07 -13.26
C ASN A 183 26.14 -54.44 -12.73
N LYS A 184 24.85 -54.62 -12.43
CA LYS A 184 24.30 -55.91 -12.00
C LYS A 184 24.44 -56.98 -13.09
N ARG A 185 24.14 -56.70 -14.36
CA ARG A 185 24.31 -57.57 -15.49
C ARG A 185 25.78 -57.94 -15.74
N LEU A 186 26.69 -56.98 -15.61
CA LEU A 186 28.12 -57.21 -15.71
C LEU A 186 28.63 -58.12 -14.59
N ALA A 187 28.16 -57.98 -13.38
CA ALA A 187 28.51 -58.85 -12.26
C ALA A 187 27.99 -60.30 -12.48
N GLU A 188 26.76 -60.43 -12.98
CA GLU A 188 26.20 -61.76 -13.34
C GLU A 188 26.99 -62.42 -14.45
N GLN A 189 27.38 -61.68 -15.49
CA GLN A 189 28.24 -62.27 -16.56
C GLN A 189 29.61 -62.66 -16.06
N SER A 190 30.24 -61.88 -15.21
CA SER A 190 31.55 -62.19 -14.63
C SER A 190 31.52 -63.46 -13.76
N SER A 191 30.42 -63.67 -13.04
CA SER A 191 30.23 -64.88 -12.24
C SER A 191 30.05 -66.15 -13.08
N LEU A 192 29.35 -66.01 -14.23
CA LEU A 192 29.19 -67.16 -15.18
C LEU A 192 30.53 -67.56 -15.82
N ILE A 193 31.36 -66.60 -16.18
CA ILE A 193 32.67 -66.83 -16.74
C ILE A 193 33.60 -67.53 -15.73
N SER A 194 33.53 -67.20 -14.47
CA SER A 194 34.33 -67.82 -13.42
C SER A 194 33.93 -69.24 -13.11
N VAL A 195 32.68 -69.64 -13.37
CA VAL A 195 32.21 -71.02 -13.22
C VAL A 195 32.63 -71.87 -14.36
N LEU A 196 32.66 -71.37 -15.60
CA LEU A 196 33.07 -72.12 -16.81
C LEU A 196 34.59 -72.23 -16.97
N GLY A 197 35.38 -71.41 -16.30
CA GLY A 197 36.85 -71.45 -16.36
C GLY A 197 37.51 -72.39 -15.34
N ASN A 198 36.74 -73.09 -14.53
CA ASN A 198 37.26 -74.03 -13.49
C ASN A 198 37.10 -75.52 -13.82
N GLU A 199 36.86 -75.89 -15.09
CA GLU A 199 36.71 -77.30 -15.57
C GLU A 199 37.90 -77.75 -16.40
N ASP A 200 39.15 -77.40 -16.05
CA ASP A 200 40.37 -78.03 -16.60
C ASP A 200 41.22 -78.65 -15.49
#